data_9d5c74e485284a72eb41d117220e596b
#
_entry.id   9d5c74e485284a72eb41d117220e596b
#
_cell.length_a   1.000
_cell.length_b   1.000
_cell.length_c   1.000
_cell.angle_alpha   90.00
_cell.angle_beta   90.00
_cell.angle_gamma   90.00
#
_symmetry.space_group_name_H-M   'P 1'
#
loop_
_entity.id
_entity.type
_entity.pdbx_description
1 polymer ?
#
loop_
_entity_poly.entity_id
_entity_poly.type
_entity_poly.pdbx_seq_one_letter_code
_entity_poly.pdbx_strand_id
1 'polypeptide(L)'
;MDWCFDAPSLIPYAGEHDTPDKVREGFFGPLASTQRDYALRTDEFIAQDDKVIMVGGYGATVTATGKSFDLPLVHVWTIQNGKVKRFLNFTDTAKVAEAYTSN
;
A
#
# COMPACT_ATOMS: atom_id res chain seq x y z
N MET A 1 6.41 6.97 13.31
CA MET A 1 6.44 6.30 12.00
C MET A 1 5.44 6.97 11.07
N ASP A 2 5.90 7.38 9.91
CA ASP A 2 5.03 7.94 8.89
C ASP A 2 4.71 6.86 7.85
N TRP A 3 3.44 6.61 7.66
CA TRP A 3 2.95 5.65 6.67
C TRP A 3 2.15 6.43 5.64
N CYS A 4 2.67 6.50 4.42
CA CYS A 4 2.10 7.35 3.39
C CYS A 4 1.76 6.54 2.14
N PHE A 5 0.53 6.68 1.68
CA PHE A 5 0.06 6.16 0.40
C PHE A 5 -0.66 7.29 -0.33
N ASP A 6 0.09 7.99 -1.19
CA ASP A 6 -0.45 9.11 -1.95
C ASP A 6 -1.27 8.57 -3.12
N ALA A 7 -2.58 8.62 -2.97
CA ALA A 7 -3.51 8.03 -3.90
C ALA A 7 -4.83 8.81 -3.91
N PRO A 8 -5.68 8.62 -4.96
CA PRO A 8 -7.01 9.25 -4.97
C PRO A 8 -7.84 8.87 -3.74
N SER A 9 -8.63 9.81 -3.25
CA SER A 9 -9.45 9.62 -2.05
C SER A 9 -10.51 8.52 -2.19
N LEU A 10 -10.81 8.10 -3.42
CA LEU A 10 -11.67 6.96 -3.69
C LEU A 10 -11.12 5.66 -3.09
N ILE A 11 -9.79 5.57 -2.94
CA ILE A 11 -9.14 4.42 -2.32
C ILE A 11 -9.24 4.59 -0.80
N PRO A 12 -9.92 3.66 -0.08
CA PRO A 12 -10.24 3.90 1.34
C PRO A 12 -9.04 3.93 2.29
N TYR A 13 -7.88 3.43 1.86
CA TYR A 13 -6.67 3.43 2.69
C TYR A 13 -5.63 4.46 2.22
N ALA A 14 -6.01 5.39 1.33
CA ALA A 14 -5.12 6.44 0.86
C ALA A 14 -4.82 7.45 1.97
N GLY A 15 -3.68 8.12 1.86
CA GLY A 15 -3.28 9.19 2.74
C GLY A 15 -2.10 8.87 3.62
N GLU A 16 -1.88 9.70 4.62
CA GLU A 16 -0.76 9.61 5.55
C GLU A 16 -1.26 9.14 6.92
N HIS A 17 -0.54 8.19 7.50
CA HIS A 17 -0.87 7.61 8.81
C HIS A 17 0.40 7.63 9.66
N ASP A 18 0.40 8.40 10.74
CA ASP A 18 1.60 8.73 11.51
C ASP A 18 1.77 7.96 12.82
N THR A 19 0.78 7.17 13.22
CA THR A 19 0.87 6.33 14.41
C THR A 19 0.52 4.87 14.08
N PRO A 20 0.99 3.88 14.87
CA PRO A 20 0.62 2.48 14.63
C PRO A 20 -0.90 2.25 14.63
N ASP A 21 -1.64 2.91 15.51
CA ASP A 21 -3.10 2.79 15.55
C ASP A 21 -3.75 3.35 14.28
N LYS A 22 -3.28 4.51 13.80
CA LYS A 22 -3.78 5.10 12.57
C LYS A 22 -3.43 4.26 11.34
N VAL A 23 -2.25 3.63 11.33
CA VAL A 23 -1.88 2.70 10.26
C VAL A 23 -2.84 1.52 10.23
N ARG A 24 -3.13 0.92 11.39
CA ARG A 24 -4.05 -0.20 11.49
C ARG A 24 -5.47 0.19 11.08
N GLU A 25 -5.98 1.30 11.60
CA GLU A 25 -7.35 1.75 11.35
C GLU A 25 -7.55 2.40 9.99
N GLY A 26 -6.57 3.16 9.51
CA GLY A 26 -6.69 3.95 8.29
C GLY A 26 -6.13 3.27 7.04
N PHE A 27 -5.23 2.29 7.19
CA PHE A 27 -4.61 1.60 6.06
C PHE A 27 -5.01 0.12 6.02
N PHE A 28 -4.57 -0.66 7.01
CA PHE A 28 -4.80 -2.11 6.97
C PHE A 28 -6.26 -2.51 7.20
N GLY A 29 -6.97 -1.82 8.08
CA GLY A 29 -8.38 -2.10 8.32
C GLY A 29 -9.23 -1.91 7.06
N PRO A 30 -9.23 -0.70 6.45
CA PRO A 30 -9.96 -0.48 5.20
C PRO A 30 -9.49 -1.36 4.06
N LEU A 31 -8.19 -1.65 3.95
CA LEU A 31 -7.68 -2.54 2.92
C LEU A 31 -8.25 -3.95 3.09
N ALA A 32 -8.14 -4.51 4.29
CA ALA A 32 -8.61 -5.87 4.56
C ALA A 32 -10.12 -6.01 4.44
N SER A 33 -10.89 -4.97 4.78
CA SER A 33 -12.35 -5.00 4.71
C SER A 33 -12.91 -4.76 3.32
N THR A 34 -12.13 -4.19 2.39
CA THR A 34 -12.60 -3.84 1.05
C THR A 34 -11.99 -4.70 -0.05
N GLN A 35 -10.98 -5.53 0.26
CA GLN A 35 -10.31 -6.38 -0.70
C GLN A 35 -10.30 -7.83 -0.24
N ARG A 36 -10.24 -8.74 -1.20
CA ARG A 36 -10.07 -10.19 -0.98
C ARG A 36 -9.06 -10.74 -1.97
N ASP A 37 -8.60 -11.97 -1.72
CA ASP A 37 -7.65 -12.67 -2.59
C ASP A 37 -6.39 -11.83 -2.84
N TYR A 38 -5.95 -11.10 -1.84
CA TYR A 38 -4.79 -10.21 -1.99
C TYR A 38 -3.49 -10.99 -1.83
N ALA A 39 -2.52 -10.63 -2.68
CA ALA A 39 -1.19 -11.25 -2.69
C ALA A 39 -0.13 -10.19 -2.93
N LEU A 40 0.90 -10.23 -2.12
CA LEU A 40 2.07 -9.37 -2.26
C LEU A 40 3.22 -10.22 -2.81
N ARG A 41 3.79 -9.80 -3.94
CA ARG A 41 4.97 -10.43 -4.52
C ARG A 41 6.18 -9.54 -4.26
N THR A 42 7.25 -10.12 -3.76
CA THR A 42 8.51 -9.41 -3.52
C THR A 42 9.57 -9.95 -4.49
N ASP A 43 9.99 -9.11 -5.44
CA ASP A 43 10.94 -9.51 -6.48
C ASP A 43 12.37 -9.13 -6.12
N GLU A 44 12.58 -7.95 -5.54
CA GLU A 44 13.91 -7.40 -5.33
C GLU A 44 13.94 -6.49 -4.10
N PHE A 45 15.04 -6.53 -3.35
CA PHE A 45 15.31 -5.62 -2.24
C PHE A 45 16.62 -4.88 -2.50
N ILE A 46 16.61 -3.57 -2.32
CA ILE A 46 17.75 -2.70 -2.46
C ILE A 46 17.89 -1.90 -1.18
N ALA A 47 19.08 -1.93 -0.57
CA ALA A 47 19.33 -1.18 0.65
C ALA A 47 20.48 -0.21 0.45
N GLN A 48 20.31 1.02 0.90
CA GLN A 48 21.36 2.04 0.90
C GLN A 48 21.14 3.00 2.05
N ASP A 49 22.17 3.19 2.88
CA ASP A 49 22.11 4.02 4.08
C ASP A 49 20.96 3.58 5.00
N ASP A 50 20.01 4.47 5.29
CA ASP A 50 18.85 4.17 6.13
C ASP A 50 17.59 3.77 5.31
N LYS A 51 17.75 3.59 3.99
CA LYS A 51 16.65 3.27 3.10
C LYS A 51 16.66 1.80 2.69
N VAL A 52 15.48 1.18 2.69
CA VAL A 52 15.26 -0.14 2.11
C VAL A 52 14.14 0.00 1.08
N ILE A 53 14.41 -0.47 -0.13
CA ILE A 53 13.47 -0.38 -1.24
C ILE A 53 13.08 -1.80 -1.65
N MET A 54 11.79 -2.09 -1.70
CA MET A 54 11.27 -3.35 -2.19
C MET A 54 10.56 -3.12 -3.52
N VAL A 55 10.95 -3.86 -4.53
CA VAL A 55 10.31 -3.84 -5.84
C VAL A 55 9.54 -5.15 -6.00
N GLY A 56 8.28 -5.06 -6.33
CA GLY A 56 7.46 -6.25 -6.47
C GLY A 56 6.11 -5.95 -7.12
N GLY A 57 5.10 -6.67 -6.68
CA GLY A 57 3.74 -6.49 -7.19
C GLY A 57 2.71 -6.80 -6.11
N TYR A 58 1.52 -6.30 -6.32
CA TYR A 58 0.39 -6.53 -5.43
C TYR A 58 -0.87 -6.72 -6.26
N GLY A 59 -1.60 -7.77 -5.96
CA GLY A 59 -2.87 -8.07 -6.59
C GLY A 59 -3.96 -8.29 -5.56
N ALA A 60 -5.18 -7.92 -5.92
CA ALA A 60 -6.34 -8.13 -5.07
C ALA A 60 -7.64 -7.98 -5.87
N THR A 61 -8.75 -8.37 -5.24
CA THR A 61 -10.09 -8.15 -5.76
C THR A 61 -10.85 -7.24 -4.81
N VAL A 62 -11.43 -6.17 -5.34
CA VAL A 62 -12.29 -5.27 -4.55
C VAL A 62 -13.63 -5.95 -4.35
N THR A 63 -14.00 -6.20 -3.10
CA THR A 63 -15.18 -7.00 -2.75
C THR A 63 -16.48 -6.39 -3.28
N ALA A 64 -16.62 -5.08 -3.17
CA ALA A 64 -17.85 -4.38 -3.55
C ALA A 64 -18.10 -4.36 -5.06
N THR A 65 -17.05 -4.32 -5.87
CA THR A 65 -17.16 -4.21 -7.33
C THR A 65 -16.89 -5.53 -8.05
N GLY A 66 -16.20 -6.46 -7.40
CA GLY A 66 -15.74 -7.70 -8.02
C GLY A 66 -14.58 -7.52 -8.99
N LYS A 67 -14.04 -6.31 -9.12
CA LYS A 67 -12.93 -6.03 -10.03
C LYS A 67 -11.60 -6.40 -9.38
N SER A 68 -10.70 -6.96 -10.19
CA SER A 68 -9.38 -7.38 -9.76
C SER A 68 -8.29 -6.49 -10.36
N PHE A 69 -7.16 -6.41 -9.68
CA PHE A 69 -5.97 -5.78 -10.22
C PHE A 69 -4.73 -6.57 -9.80
N ASP A 70 -3.68 -6.46 -10.61
CA ASP A 70 -2.35 -7.01 -10.31
C ASP A 70 -1.35 -6.02 -10.89
N LEU A 71 -0.67 -5.28 -10.03
CA LEU A 71 0.10 -4.12 -10.43
C LEU A 71 1.50 -4.17 -9.84
N PRO A 72 2.51 -3.63 -10.56
CA PRO A 72 3.82 -3.38 -9.95
C PRO A 72 3.69 -2.42 -8.78
N LEU A 73 4.50 -2.62 -7.77
CA LEU A 73 4.58 -1.68 -6.67
C LEU A 73 6.00 -1.55 -6.15
N VAL A 74 6.27 -0.43 -5.51
CA VAL A 74 7.54 -0.15 -4.85
C VAL A 74 7.24 0.36 -3.45
N HIS A 75 7.87 -0.28 -2.47
CA HIS A 75 7.84 0.16 -1.07
C HIS A 75 9.19 0.78 -0.73
N VAL A 76 9.17 1.92 -0.05
CA VAL A 76 10.38 2.55 0.47
C VAL A 76 10.24 2.69 1.98
N TRP A 77 11.12 2.03 2.73
CA TRP A 77 11.19 2.15 4.18
C TRP A 77 12.38 3.00 4.55
N THR A 78 12.19 3.92 5.51
CA THR A 78 13.27 4.61 6.18
C THR A 78 13.42 3.99 7.57
N ILE A 79 14.62 3.49 7.86
CA ILE A 79 14.91 2.78 9.12
C ILE A 79 15.96 3.57 9.89
N GLN A 80 15.65 3.91 11.15
CA GLN A 80 16.56 4.61 12.04
C GLN A 80 16.54 3.93 13.39
N ASN A 81 17.72 3.66 13.94
CA ASN A 81 17.88 3.02 15.27
C ASN A 81 17.11 1.69 15.35
N GLY A 82 17.11 0.91 14.27
CA GLY A 82 16.42 -0.38 14.20
C GLY A 82 14.90 -0.27 14.12
N LYS A 83 14.35 0.91 13.88
CA LYS A 83 12.91 1.13 13.79
C LYS A 83 12.51 1.73 12.46
N VAL A 84 11.34 1.35 11.96
CA VAL A 84 10.77 1.95 10.75
C VAL A 84 10.28 3.35 11.11
N LYS A 85 10.92 4.34 10.50
CA LYS A 85 10.59 5.75 10.70
C LYS A 85 9.56 6.23 9.71
N ARG A 86 9.63 5.73 8.47
CA ARG A 86 8.76 6.15 7.39
C ARG A 86 8.53 5.00 6.42
N PHE A 87 7.34 4.95 5.86
CA PHE A 87 6.97 3.98 4.82
C PHE A 87 6.27 4.72 3.68
N LEU A 88 6.74 4.47 2.46
CA LEU A 88 6.10 5.00 1.25
C LEU A 88 5.71 3.82 0.36
N ASN A 89 4.51 3.90 -0.21
CA ASN A 89 3.98 2.88 -1.11
C ASN A 89 3.66 3.54 -2.46
N PHE A 90 4.29 3.04 -3.51
CA PHE A 90 4.11 3.54 -4.87
C PHE A 90 3.57 2.43 -5.76
N THR A 91 2.48 2.69 -6.43
CA THR A 91 1.87 1.76 -7.39
C THR A 91 1.05 2.58 -8.41
N ASP A 92 0.43 1.91 -9.37
CA ASP A 92 -0.48 2.57 -10.29
C ASP A 92 -1.81 2.83 -9.58
N THR A 93 -1.88 3.95 -8.88
CA THR A 93 -3.04 4.31 -8.06
C THR A 93 -4.29 4.57 -8.89
N ALA A 94 -4.14 5.00 -10.13
CA ALA A 94 -5.29 5.19 -11.02
C ALA A 94 -5.99 3.85 -11.32
N LYS A 95 -5.22 2.79 -11.52
CA LYS A 95 -5.79 1.45 -11.75
C LYS A 95 -6.39 0.86 -10.48
N VAL A 96 -5.80 1.11 -9.32
CA VAL A 96 -6.41 0.71 -8.06
C VAL A 96 -7.74 1.44 -7.86
N ALA A 97 -7.77 2.75 -8.07
CA ALA A 97 -9.00 3.54 -7.97
C ALA A 97 -10.08 3.05 -8.93
N GLU A 98 -9.69 2.68 -10.16
CA GLU A 98 -10.61 2.12 -11.15
C GLU A 98 -11.28 0.84 -10.63
N ALA A 99 -10.55 -0.01 -9.93
CA ALA A 99 -11.10 -1.24 -9.35
C ALA A 99 -12.13 -0.97 -8.26
N TYR A 100 -12.08 0.18 -7.60
CA TYR A 100 -13.09 0.60 -6.63
C TYR A 100 -14.31 1.27 -7.26
N THR A 101 -14.28 1.52 -8.56
CA THR A 101 -15.37 2.16 -9.28
C THR A 101 -16.34 1.11 -9.82
N SER A 102 -17.63 1.29 -9.56
CA SER A 102 -18.66 0.28 -9.81
C SER A 102 -19.14 0.18 -11.26
N ASN A 103 -18.49 0.77 -12.19
CA ASN A 103 -18.89 0.66 -13.62
C ASN A 103 -18.18 -0.43 -14.33
#